data_dca5bae412bfba0d8dbbefec63c86da9
#
_entry.id   dca5bae412bfba0d8dbbefec63c86da9
#
_cell.length_a   1.000
_cell.length_b   1.000
_cell.length_c   1.000
_cell.angle_alpha   90.00
_cell.angle_beta   90.00
_cell.angle_gamma   90.00
#
_symmetry.space_group_name_H-M   'P 1'
#
loop_
_entity.id
_entity.type
_entity.pdbx_description
1 polymer ?
#
loop_
_entity_poly.entity_id
_entity_poly.type
_entity_poly.pdbx_seq_one_letter_code
_entity_poly.pdbx_strand_id
1 'polypeptide(L)'
;MKLVIQRVKSASVSIDGQVYNAIQQGLLLLVGVGPEDDQKDLEYAIRKVSQMRIFSDEEDKMNLSVKDIQGEILSISQFTLFADTKKGNRPAFIGAAKPDMASQLYDAFNDQLEKEVPVKRGIFGADMAIELINDGPVTILLDTKNP
;
A
#
# COMPACT_ATOMS: atom_id res chain seq x y z
N MET A 1 -1.71 10.98 3.13
CA MET A 1 -1.75 9.64 2.48
C MET A 1 -2.56 8.68 3.33
N LYS A 2 -3.28 7.82 2.67
CA LYS A 2 -3.96 6.70 3.33
C LYS A 2 -3.45 5.40 2.73
N LEU A 3 -3.12 4.46 3.58
CA LEU A 3 -2.67 3.14 3.16
C LEU A 3 -3.49 2.05 3.84
N VAL A 4 -3.77 1.00 3.09
CA VAL A 4 -4.19 -0.28 3.66
C VAL A 4 -3.02 -1.22 3.51
N ILE A 5 -2.56 -1.76 4.64
CA ILE A 5 -1.39 -2.63 4.71
C ILE A 5 -1.86 -4.02 5.09
N GLN A 6 -1.63 -5.00 4.22
CA GLN A 6 -2.04 -6.38 4.47
C GLN A 6 -0.83 -7.29 4.44
N ARG A 7 -0.67 -8.07 5.50
CA ARG A 7 0.35 -9.13 5.54
C ARG A 7 -0.10 -10.28 4.66
N VAL A 8 0.75 -10.71 3.74
CA VAL A 8 0.38 -11.72 2.74
C VAL A 8 1.38 -12.87 2.69
N LYS A 9 0.87 -14.06 2.37
CA LYS A 9 1.69 -15.21 1.96
C LYS A 9 2.13 -15.07 0.52
N SER A 10 1.28 -14.47 -0.31
CA SER A 10 1.54 -14.15 -1.70
C SER A 10 0.52 -13.11 -2.17
N ALA A 11 0.87 -12.37 -3.21
CA ALA A 11 -0.05 -11.45 -3.86
C ALA A 11 0.37 -11.23 -5.30
N SER A 12 -0.60 -10.89 -6.15
CA SER A 12 -0.34 -10.60 -7.56
C SER A 12 -1.28 -9.52 -8.06
N VAL A 13 -0.84 -8.83 -9.11
CA VAL A 13 -1.65 -7.90 -9.86
C VAL A 13 -1.70 -8.34 -11.31
N SER A 14 -2.91 -8.44 -11.86
CA SER A 14 -3.15 -8.78 -13.27
C SER A 14 -3.73 -7.57 -13.99
N ILE A 15 -3.28 -7.39 -15.23
CA ILE A 15 -3.72 -6.33 -16.13
C ILE A 15 -4.05 -7.01 -17.46
N ASP A 16 -5.24 -6.74 -18.01
CA ASP A 16 -5.73 -7.37 -19.24
C ASP A 16 -5.65 -8.91 -19.19
N GLY A 17 -5.98 -9.49 -18.02
CA GLY A 17 -6.04 -10.93 -17.83
C GLY A 17 -4.69 -11.62 -17.66
N GLN A 18 -3.60 -10.87 -17.59
CA GLN A 18 -2.26 -11.41 -17.41
C GLN A 18 -1.60 -10.88 -16.15
N VAL A 19 -0.86 -11.73 -15.44
CA VAL A 19 -0.09 -11.32 -14.27
C VAL A 19 0.99 -10.34 -14.70
N TYR A 20 0.92 -9.13 -14.14
CA TYR A 20 1.89 -8.06 -14.40
C TYR A 20 3.05 -8.12 -13.40
N ASN A 21 2.73 -8.26 -12.11
CA ASN A 21 3.69 -8.44 -11.03
C ASN A 21 3.14 -9.36 -9.95
N ALA A 22 4.04 -10.02 -9.23
CA ALA A 22 3.69 -10.92 -8.13
C ALA A 22 4.79 -10.91 -7.07
N ILE A 23 4.38 -11.13 -5.83
CA ILE A 23 5.28 -11.29 -4.69
C ILE A 23 4.93 -12.57 -3.91
N GLN A 24 5.91 -13.07 -3.16
CA GLN A 24 5.70 -14.09 -2.15
C GLN A 24 5.45 -13.41 -0.80
N GLN A 25 5.95 -13.95 0.29
CA GLN A 25 5.73 -13.41 1.64
C GLN A 25 6.11 -11.93 1.73
N GLY A 26 5.22 -11.14 2.29
CA GLY A 26 5.47 -9.72 2.45
C GLY A 26 4.21 -8.92 2.73
N LEU A 27 4.10 -7.76 2.11
CA LEU A 27 2.98 -6.83 2.29
C LEU A 27 2.36 -6.45 0.95
N LEU A 28 1.04 -6.45 0.92
CA LEU A 28 0.27 -5.75 -0.11
C LEU A 28 -0.10 -4.38 0.45
N LEU A 29 0.19 -3.33 -0.30
CA LEU A 29 -0.20 -1.97 0.03
C LEU A 29 -1.22 -1.46 -0.98
N LEU A 30 -2.32 -0.92 -0.48
CA LEU A 30 -3.21 -0.05 -1.24
C LEU A 30 -2.86 1.37 -0.85
N VAL A 31 -2.51 2.22 -1.81
CA VAL A 31 -1.93 3.54 -1.54
C VAL A 31 -2.81 4.63 -2.14
N GLY A 32 -3.39 5.46 -1.29
CA GLY A 32 -4.18 6.62 -1.69
C GLY A 32 -3.43 7.92 -1.37
N VAL A 33 -3.45 8.86 -2.30
CA VAL A 33 -2.81 10.16 -2.16
C VAL A 33 -3.87 11.25 -1.99
N GLY A 34 -3.72 12.08 -0.97
CA GLY A 34 -4.57 13.23 -0.72
C GLY A 34 -3.98 14.51 -1.30
N PRO A 35 -4.81 15.58 -1.48
CA PRO A 35 -4.36 16.79 -2.14
C PRO A 35 -3.35 17.61 -1.33
N GLU A 36 -3.23 17.36 -0.03
CA GLU A 36 -2.31 18.06 0.86
C GLU A 36 -1.09 17.23 1.25
N ASP A 37 -0.90 16.10 0.61
CA ASP A 37 0.24 15.23 0.89
C ASP A 37 1.53 15.81 0.32
N ASP A 38 2.61 15.65 1.08
CA ASP A 38 3.93 16.15 0.72
C ASP A 38 5.02 15.13 1.12
N GLN A 39 6.29 15.53 1.04
CA GLN A 39 7.42 14.68 1.36
C GLN A 39 7.38 14.14 2.80
N LYS A 40 6.83 14.90 3.75
CA LYS A 40 6.71 14.45 5.14
C LYS A 40 5.76 13.27 5.28
N ASP A 41 4.68 13.28 4.50
CA ASP A 41 3.74 12.15 4.45
C ASP A 41 4.40 10.91 3.88
N LEU A 42 5.19 11.07 2.80
CA LEU A 42 5.95 9.95 2.21
C LEU A 42 6.92 9.36 3.24
N GLU A 43 7.71 10.19 3.90
CA GLU A 43 8.70 9.73 4.88
C GLU A 43 8.06 8.99 6.04
N TYR A 44 6.95 9.52 6.55
CA TYR A 44 6.19 8.88 7.63
C TYR A 44 5.67 7.49 7.18
N ALA A 45 5.03 7.44 6.02
CA ALA A 45 4.47 6.20 5.50
C ALA A 45 5.55 5.15 5.23
N ILE A 46 6.66 5.55 4.61
CA ILE A 46 7.78 4.66 4.30
C ILE A 46 8.37 4.07 5.59
N ARG A 47 8.60 4.91 6.59
CA ARG A 47 9.13 4.44 7.88
C ARG A 47 8.18 3.44 8.53
N LYS A 48 6.87 3.73 8.55
CA LYS A 48 5.89 2.83 9.15
C LYS A 48 5.79 1.51 8.38
N VAL A 49 5.71 1.56 7.07
CA VAL A 49 5.61 0.34 6.24
C VAL A 49 6.85 -0.54 6.43
N SER A 50 8.05 0.04 6.35
CA SER A 50 9.30 -0.73 6.40
C SER A 50 9.64 -1.27 7.78
N GLN A 51 9.20 -0.59 8.85
CA GLN A 51 9.61 -0.91 10.22
C GLN A 51 8.51 -1.48 11.11
N MET A 52 7.26 -1.47 10.67
CA MET A 52 6.14 -2.01 11.46
C MET A 52 6.34 -3.50 11.73
N ARG A 53 6.28 -3.88 12.99
CA ARG A 53 6.60 -5.23 13.44
C ARG A 53 5.35 -6.10 13.49
N ILE A 54 4.90 -6.53 12.33
CA ILE A 54 3.68 -7.33 12.18
C ILE A 54 3.92 -8.73 11.64
N PHE A 55 5.17 -9.16 11.59
CA PHE A 55 5.52 -10.54 11.24
C PHE A 55 5.94 -11.29 12.52
N SER A 56 5.56 -12.55 12.60
CA SER A 56 5.79 -13.38 13.78
C SER A 56 7.26 -13.75 13.91
N ASP A 57 7.77 -13.67 15.15
CA ASP A 57 9.09 -14.18 15.51
C ASP A 57 9.02 -15.68 15.87
N GLU A 58 10.13 -16.24 16.37
CA GLU A 58 10.22 -17.64 16.75
C GLU A 58 9.26 -18.04 17.88
N GLU A 59 8.82 -17.05 18.68
CA GLU A 59 7.87 -17.24 19.78
C GLU A 59 6.42 -16.97 19.35
N ASP A 60 6.17 -16.81 18.03
CA ASP A 60 4.87 -16.50 17.45
C ASP A 60 4.31 -15.15 17.93
N LYS A 61 5.19 -14.18 18.18
CA LYS A 61 4.81 -12.81 18.54
C LYS A 61 5.08 -11.87 17.38
N MET A 62 4.20 -10.91 17.15
CA MET A 62 4.39 -9.85 16.14
C MET A 62 5.55 -8.96 16.55
N ASN A 63 6.74 -9.26 16.09
CA ASN A 63 7.97 -8.61 16.52
C ASN A 63 8.96 -8.33 15.39
N LEU A 64 8.68 -8.80 14.19
CA LEU A 64 9.57 -8.63 13.03
C LEU A 64 8.91 -7.75 11.97
N SER A 65 9.73 -6.93 11.32
CA SER A 65 9.31 -6.09 10.19
C SER A 65 9.41 -6.86 8.88
N VAL A 66 8.87 -6.28 7.81
CA VAL A 66 9.03 -6.84 6.45
C VAL A 66 10.50 -6.90 6.04
N LYS A 67 11.32 -5.95 6.52
CA LYS A 67 12.77 -5.98 6.29
C LYS A 67 13.42 -7.16 7.01
N ASP A 68 13.06 -7.39 8.27
CA ASP A 68 13.63 -8.46 9.08
C ASP A 68 13.42 -9.83 8.46
N ILE A 69 12.26 -10.07 7.87
CA ILE A 69 11.94 -11.35 7.23
C ILE A 69 12.39 -11.43 5.78
N GLN A 70 13.04 -10.39 5.26
CA GLN A 70 13.44 -10.29 3.85
C GLN A 70 12.27 -10.48 2.90
N GLY A 71 11.13 -9.87 3.25
CA GLY A 71 9.91 -9.90 2.45
C GLY A 71 9.93 -8.91 1.30
N GLU A 72 8.86 -8.94 0.52
CA GLU A 72 8.65 -8.06 -0.62
C GLU A 72 7.37 -7.24 -0.42
N ILE A 73 7.25 -6.16 -1.17
CA ILE A 73 6.05 -5.32 -1.16
C ILE A 73 5.44 -5.27 -2.55
N LEU A 74 4.12 -5.45 -2.63
CA LEU A 74 3.34 -5.15 -3.83
C LEU A 74 2.55 -3.87 -3.55
N SER A 75 2.89 -2.79 -4.25
CA SER A 75 2.30 -1.46 -4.07
C SER A 75 1.29 -1.18 -5.18
N ILE A 76 0.05 -0.90 -4.78
CA ILE A 76 -1.06 -0.66 -5.69
C ILE A 76 -1.67 0.71 -5.38
N SER A 77 -1.78 1.59 -6.39
CA SER A 77 -2.46 2.86 -6.23
C SER A 77 -3.97 2.64 -6.06
N GLN A 78 -4.59 3.38 -5.11
CA GLN A 78 -5.99 3.18 -4.76
C GLN A 78 -6.61 4.50 -4.31
N PHE A 79 -7.04 5.34 -5.25
CA PHE A 79 -7.64 6.65 -4.92
C PHE A 79 -8.97 6.51 -4.16
N THR A 80 -9.65 5.37 -4.32
CA THR A 80 -10.94 5.14 -3.66
C THR A 80 -10.84 5.07 -2.14
N LEU A 81 -9.63 5.04 -1.57
CA LEU A 81 -9.44 5.19 -0.12
C LEU A 81 -9.89 6.57 0.39
N PHE A 82 -10.04 7.54 -0.51
CA PHE A 82 -10.56 8.88 -0.21
C PHE A 82 -12.05 9.03 -0.55
N ALA A 83 -12.77 7.93 -0.66
CA ALA A 83 -14.19 7.96 -0.92
C ALA A 83 -14.96 8.65 0.21
N ASP A 84 -15.87 9.53 -0.15
CA ASP A 84 -16.86 10.13 0.77
C ASP A 84 -18.20 9.43 0.52
N THR A 85 -18.70 8.78 1.56
CA THR A 85 -19.95 8.01 1.51
C THR A 85 -21.03 8.63 2.40
N LYS A 86 -20.87 9.88 2.83
CA LYS A 86 -21.78 10.52 3.79
C LYS A 86 -23.17 10.74 3.25
N LYS A 87 -23.30 11.02 1.96
CA LYS A 87 -24.59 11.32 1.33
C LYS A 87 -24.93 10.28 0.27
N GLY A 88 -26.06 9.58 0.49
CA GLY A 88 -26.54 8.59 -0.46
C GLY A 88 -25.62 7.39 -0.61
N ASN A 89 -25.84 6.64 -1.69
CA ASN A 89 -25.15 5.37 -1.94
C ASN A 89 -24.08 5.44 -3.02
N ARG A 90 -23.92 6.60 -3.65
CA ARG A 90 -22.87 6.81 -4.65
C ARG A 90 -21.70 7.54 -4.00
N PRO A 91 -20.52 6.87 -3.90
CA PRO A 91 -19.36 7.52 -3.28
C PRO A 91 -18.86 8.69 -4.14
N ALA A 92 -18.39 9.74 -3.48
CA ALA A 92 -17.71 10.86 -4.11
C ALA A 92 -16.20 10.76 -3.84
N PHE A 93 -15.37 11.24 -4.77
CA PHE A 93 -13.91 11.12 -4.70
C PHE A 93 -13.21 12.48 -4.75
N ILE A 94 -13.93 13.56 -4.42
CA ILE A 94 -13.35 14.91 -4.43
C ILE A 94 -12.23 15.11 -3.41
N GLY A 95 -12.16 14.24 -2.39
CA GLY A 95 -11.10 14.27 -1.38
C GLY A 95 -9.78 13.65 -1.81
N ALA A 96 -9.72 13.02 -2.98
CA ALA A 96 -8.49 12.46 -3.52
C ALA A 96 -7.67 13.53 -4.24
N ALA A 97 -6.34 13.37 -4.28
CA ALA A 97 -5.49 14.22 -5.10
C ALA A 97 -5.80 14.03 -6.59
N LYS A 98 -5.55 15.07 -7.39
CA LYS A 98 -5.70 14.96 -8.84
C LYS A 98 -4.72 13.94 -9.42
N PRO A 99 -5.06 13.27 -10.53
CA PRO A 99 -4.24 12.17 -11.07
C PRO A 99 -2.76 12.50 -11.27
N ASP A 100 -2.43 13.68 -11.79
CA ASP A 100 -1.03 14.04 -12.05
C ASP A 100 -0.21 14.11 -10.75
N MET A 101 -0.75 14.78 -9.73
CA MET A 101 -0.11 14.87 -8.42
C MET A 101 -0.05 13.51 -7.75
N ALA A 102 -1.15 12.76 -7.80
CA ALA A 102 -1.22 11.44 -7.17
C ALA A 102 -0.21 10.48 -7.79
N SER A 103 -0.08 10.47 -9.11
CA SER A 103 0.88 9.64 -9.82
C SER A 103 2.32 9.97 -9.44
N GLN A 104 2.66 11.26 -9.37
CA GLN A 104 4.01 11.71 -8.98
C GLN A 104 4.36 11.30 -7.55
N LEU A 105 3.44 11.49 -6.60
CA LEU A 105 3.68 11.12 -5.20
C LEU A 105 3.70 9.61 -5.00
N TYR A 106 2.85 8.87 -5.72
CA TYR A 106 2.87 7.42 -5.69
C TYR A 106 4.22 6.88 -6.20
N ASP A 107 4.73 7.40 -7.32
CA ASP A 107 6.02 7.01 -7.85
C ASP A 107 7.15 7.35 -6.89
N ALA A 108 7.14 8.55 -6.32
CA ALA A 108 8.13 8.98 -5.33
C ALA A 108 8.10 8.09 -4.07
N PHE A 109 6.92 7.75 -3.59
CA PHE A 109 6.74 6.82 -2.48
C PHE A 109 7.40 5.47 -2.78
N ASN A 110 7.10 4.90 -3.93
CA ASN A 110 7.66 3.60 -4.33
C ASN A 110 9.18 3.65 -4.50
N ASP A 111 9.69 4.70 -5.16
CA ASP A 111 11.13 4.87 -5.38
C ASP A 111 11.89 4.95 -4.05
N GLN A 112 11.35 5.69 -3.10
CA GLN A 112 11.98 5.85 -1.78
C GLN A 112 11.83 4.58 -0.93
N LEU A 113 10.67 3.93 -0.96
CA LEU A 113 10.43 2.68 -0.23
C LEU A 113 11.34 1.57 -0.73
N GLU A 114 11.63 1.54 -2.03
CA GLU A 114 12.47 0.53 -2.66
C GLU A 114 13.92 0.54 -2.15
N LYS A 115 14.35 1.66 -1.58
CA LYS A 115 15.65 1.75 -0.90
C LYS A 115 15.70 0.94 0.39
N GLU A 116 14.52 0.64 0.95
CA GLU A 116 14.38 -0.07 2.22
C GLU A 116 14.02 -1.56 2.02
N VAL A 117 13.14 -1.84 1.06
CA VAL A 117 12.56 -3.18 0.83
C VAL A 117 12.30 -3.32 -0.66
N PRO A 118 12.45 -4.53 -1.27
CA PRO A 118 12.05 -4.72 -2.66
C PRO A 118 10.57 -4.37 -2.86
N VAL A 119 10.29 -3.54 -3.86
CA VAL A 119 8.94 -3.09 -4.19
C VAL A 119 8.60 -3.45 -5.63
N LYS A 120 7.47 -4.12 -5.81
CA LYS A 120 6.84 -4.32 -7.12
C LYS A 120 5.56 -3.51 -7.17
N ARG A 121 5.21 -3.01 -8.36
CA ARG A 121 4.12 -2.05 -8.55
C ARG A 121 3.08 -2.58 -9.52
N GLY A 122 1.86 -2.05 -9.41
CA GLY A 122 0.89 -2.06 -10.49
C GLY A 122 1.15 -0.91 -11.46
N ILE A 123 0.15 -0.60 -12.28
CA ILE A 123 0.19 0.55 -13.20
C ILE A 123 -0.85 1.56 -12.73
N PHE A 124 -0.40 2.79 -12.45
CA PHE A 124 -1.28 3.87 -12.02
C PHE A 124 -2.37 4.12 -13.07
N GLY A 125 -3.63 4.14 -12.63
CA GLY A 125 -4.78 4.40 -13.49
C GLY A 125 -5.27 3.23 -14.33
N ALA A 126 -4.59 2.09 -14.32
CA ALA A 126 -5.04 0.90 -15.05
C ALA A 126 -6.11 0.14 -14.28
N ASP A 127 -6.95 -0.60 -15.00
CA ASP A 127 -7.80 -1.61 -14.38
C ASP A 127 -6.93 -2.79 -13.95
N MET A 128 -6.99 -3.11 -12.66
CA MET A 128 -6.13 -4.14 -12.07
C MET A 128 -6.97 -5.14 -11.29
N ALA A 129 -6.67 -6.42 -11.46
CA ALA A 129 -7.21 -7.48 -10.62
C ALA A 129 -6.13 -7.89 -9.61
N ILE A 130 -6.44 -7.73 -8.34
CA ILE A 130 -5.50 -8.00 -7.25
C ILE A 130 -5.91 -9.30 -6.57
N GLU A 131 -4.99 -10.26 -6.54
CA GLU A 131 -5.18 -11.51 -5.84
C GLU A 131 -4.19 -11.58 -4.69
N LEU A 132 -4.65 -12.00 -3.51
CA LEU A 132 -3.79 -12.09 -2.35
C LEU A 132 -4.27 -13.17 -1.40
N ILE A 133 -3.33 -13.69 -0.61
CA ILE A 133 -3.65 -14.53 0.55
C ILE A 133 -3.23 -13.74 1.78
N ASN A 134 -4.21 -13.19 2.50
CA ASN A 134 -3.94 -12.49 3.74
C ASN A 134 -3.55 -13.50 4.82
N ASP A 135 -2.40 -13.25 5.42
CA ASP A 135 -1.81 -14.13 6.41
C ASP A 135 -2.14 -13.65 7.82
N GLY A 136 -3.08 -14.34 8.44
CA GLY A 136 -3.43 -14.04 9.81
C GLY A 136 -4.91 -14.10 10.16
N PRO A 137 -5.84 -13.28 9.65
CA PRO A 137 -5.61 -12.11 8.82
C PRO A 137 -4.97 -10.94 9.58
N VAL A 138 -4.17 -10.15 8.88
CA VAL A 138 -3.60 -8.91 9.41
C VAL A 138 -3.78 -7.81 8.37
N THR A 139 -4.56 -6.80 8.74
CA THR A 139 -4.88 -5.64 7.89
C THR A 139 -4.81 -4.40 8.77
N ILE A 140 -3.99 -3.44 8.38
CA ILE A 140 -3.75 -2.21 9.15
C ILE A 140 -4.03 -1.00 8.27
N LEU A 141 -4.76 -0.04 8.82
CA LEU A 141 -5.02 1.24 8.17
C LEU A 141 -4.01 2.27 8.69
N LEU A 142 -3.40 3.00 7.76
CA LEU A 142 -2.47 4.08 8.08
C LEU A 142 -2.96 5.36 7.41
N ASP A 143 -3.08 6.43 8.21
CA ASP A 143 -3.44 7.76 7.71
C ASP A 143 -2.38 8.74 8.20
N THR A 144 -1.61 9.33 7.29
CA THR A 144 -0.52 10.24 7.65
C THR A 144 -1.02 11.56 8.24
N LYS A 145 -2.27 11.93 7.96
CA LYS A 145 -2.90 13.15 8.50
C LYS A 145 -3.58 12.93 9.85
N ASN A 146 -3.74 11.67 10.23
CA ASN A 146 -4.37 11.27 11.48
C ASN A 146 -3.61 10.08 12.08
N PRO A 147 -2.33 10.29 12.42
CA PRO A 147 -1.44 9.20 12.88
C PRO A 147 -1.82 8.64 14.25
#